data_8f1eb6d48b4c307aad04391d83221705
#
_entry.id   8f1eb6d48b4c307aad04391d83221705
#
_cell.length_a   1.000
_cell.length_b   1.000
_cell.length_c   1.000
_cell.angle_alpha   90.00
_cell.angle_beta   90.00
_cell.angle_gamma   90.00
#
_symmetry.space_group_name_H-M   'P 1'
#
loop_
_entity.id
_entity.type
_entity.pdbx_description
1 polymer ?
#
loop_
_entity_poly.entity_id
_entity_poly.type
_entity_poly.pdbx_seq_one_letter_code
_entity_poly.pdbx_strand_id
1 'polypeptide(L)'
;YDEKLKELNIEFQYKSIDTNYGKTIIIISGKSSNPPIILIHGSNGCAPIALETYPTLYKKFQVFAIDVLAQPNKSAETRLSMKDDSYGFWINDLIDKLELKNVTMAGFSFGGLIILKTLIQNENKIKEVFLSAPAFIVNGNPIVALFKIFIPIKRYLKTQNKKYLEKFLNVLFTEKDEFAHKYLSKVFFNFKMDFTPIPVIKSEEAKLINTPMTIFGAKNDIMFPGVKMIKRANKIFPSLKNTVLLESSKHVQSRSDNRRIEKLIIGQN
;
A
#
# COMPACT_ATOMS: atom_id res chain seq x y z
N TYR A 1 13.75 -1.70 9.82
CA TYR A 1 12.75 -0.70 10.20
C TYR A 1 13.42 0.59 10.67
N ASP A 2 14.07 0.60 11.84
CA ASP A 2 14.66 1.80 12.44
C ASP A 2 15.85 2.35 11.64
N GLU A 3 16.61 1.50 10.95
CA GLU A 3 17.65 1.88 10.00
C GLU A 3 17.07 2.74 8.86
N LYS A 4 15.96 2.28 8.24
CA LYS A 4 15.27 3.02 7.19
C LYS A 4 14.74 4.36 7.70
N LEU A 5 14.16 4.38 8.89
CA LEU A 5 13.62 5.60 9.48
C LEU A 5 14.70 6.66 9.75
N LYS A 6 15.89 6.23 10.18
CA LYS A 6 17.05 7.11 10.33
C LYS A 6 17.53 7.69 8.99
N GLU A 7 17.53 6.86 7.92
CA GLU A 7 17.92 7.30 6.58
C GLU A 7 17.03 8.41 6.02
N LEU A 8 15.73 8.43 6.40
CA LEU A 8 14.78 9.43 5.92
C LEU A 8 15.11 10.85 6.42
N ASN A 9 15.82 10.96 7.53
CA ASN A 9 16.23 12.25 8.12
C ASN A 9 15.08 13.26 8.23
N ILE A 10 13.94 12.81 8.73
CA ILE A 10 12.72 13.60 8.96
C ILE A 10 12.40 13.68 10.45
N GLU A 11 11.77 14.76 10.87
CA GLU A 11 11.16 14.81 12.21
C GLU A 11 9.92 13.94 12.25
N PHE A 12 9.82 13.09 13.27
CA PHE A 12 8.69 12.20 13.45
C PHE A 12 8.43 11.88 14.93
N GLN A 13 7.23 11.42 15.19
CA GLN A 13 6.87 10.82 16.47
C GLN A 13 6.15 9.49 16.26
N TYR A 14 6.35 8.55 17.18
CA TYR A 14 5.54 7.34 17.26
C TYR A 14 4.24 7.63 18.00
N LYS A 15 3.14 7.07 17.50
CA LYS A 15 1.88 6.98 18.24
C LYS A 15 1.42 5.53 18.25
N SER A 16 1.03 5.05 19.41
CA SER A 16 0.42 3.73 19.60
C SER A 16 -1.06 3.90 19.88
N ILE A 17 -1.89 3.23 19.09
CA ILE A 17 -3.35 3.24 19.25
C ILE A 17 -3.82 1.81 19.49
N ASP A 18 -4.53 1.60 20.59
CA ASP A 18 -5.20 0.33 20.85
C ASP A 18 -6.54 0.33 20.12
N THR A 19 -6.63 -0.47 19.06
CA THR A 19 -7.85 -0.68 18.29
C THR A 19 -8.56 -1.96 18.73
N ASN A 20 -9.81 -2.14 18.33
CA ASN A 20 -10.54 -3.40 18.55
C ASN A 20 -9.89 -4.61 17.86
N TYR A 21 -8.92 -4.36 16.97
CA TYR A 21 -8.22 -5.37 16.16
C TYR A 21 -6.77 -5.60 16.61
N GLY A 22 -6.31 -4.84 17.59
CA GLY A 22 -4.95 -4.89 18.14
C GLY A 22 -4.24 -3.55 18.12
N LYS A 23 -3.11 -3.52 18.82
CA LYS A 23 -2.25 -2.35 18.89
C LYS A 23 -1.73 -1.97 17.50
N THR A 24 -1.98 -0.75 17.08
CA THR A 24 -1.51 -0.19 15.83
C THR A 24 -0.45 0.88 16.08
N ILE A 25 0.71 0.75 15.46
CA ILE A 25 1.77 1.75 15.51
C ILE A 25 1.67 2.65 14.28
N ILE A 26 1.84 3.95 14.53
CA ILE A 26 1.77 5.00 13.51
C ILE A 26 3.01 5.86 13.66
N ILE A 27 3.61 6.23 12.53
CA ILE A 27 4.61 7.29 12.46
C ILE A 27 3.91 8.56 12.00
N ILE A 28 4.00 9.61 12.81
CA ILE A 28 3.44 10.92 12.48
C ILE A 28 4.58 11.86 12.14
N SER A 29 4.48 12.57 11.01
CA SER A 29 5.45 13.55 10.55
C SER A 29 4.74 14.75 9.92
N GLY A 30 5.40 15.90 9.88
CA GLY A 30 4.81 17.14 9.39
C GLY A 30 4.04 17.92 10.46
N LYS A 31 3.66 19.15 10.13
CA LYS A 31 3.01 20.07 11.07
C LYS A 31 1.56 19.65 11.35
N SER A 32 1.14 19.73 12.62
CA SER A 32 -0.24 19.41 13.03
C SER A 32 -1.30 20.36 12.45
N SER A 33 -0.90 21.54 12.01
CA SER A 33 -1.77 22.49 11.32
C SER A 33 -2.03 22.16 9.85
N ASN A 34 -1.27 21.21 9.28
CA ASN A 34 -1.45 20.79 7.90
C ASN A 34 -2.62 19.79 7.77
N PRO A 35 -3.26 19.68 6.59
CA PRO A 35 -4.30 18.68 6.37
C PRO A 35 -3.77 17.25 6.59
N PRO A 36 -4.60 16.33 7.15
CA PRO A 36 -4.16 14.98 7.43
C PRO A 36 -4.08 14.11 6.16
N ILE A 37 -3.02 13.31 6.06
CA ILE A 37 -2.91 12.23 5.09
C ILE A 37 -2.52 10.93 5.78
N ILE A 38 -3.24 9.84 5.47
CA ILE A 38 -2.90 8.50 5.91
C ILE A 38 -2.17 7.78 4.78
N LEU A 39 -0.98 7.23 5.09
CA LEU A 39 -0.22 6.37 4.18
C LEU A 39 -0.32 4.92 4.61
N ILE A 40 -0.66 4.02 3.67
CA ILE A 40 -0.77 2.58 3.89
C ILE A 40 0.15 1.83 2.93
N HIS A 41 1.14 1.14 3.49
CA HIS A 41 2.13 0.36 2.73
C HIS A 41 1.56 -0.93 2.12
N GLY A 42 2.27 -1.53 1.19
CA GLY A 42 1.95 -2.84 0.61
C GLY A 42 2.30 -4.01 1.52
N SER A 43 1.94 -5.23 1.08
CA SER A 43 2.30 -6.47 1.78
C SER A 43 3.80 -6.57 2.04
N ASN A 44 4.16 -7.13 3.18
CA ASN A 44 5.53 -7.27 3.66
C ASN A 44 6.31 -5.95 3.80
N GLY A 45 5.59 -4.82 3.85
CA GLY A 45 6.15 -3.49 4.08
C GLY A 45 6.00 -3.01 5.52
N CYS A 46 6.35 -1.74 5.73
CA CYS A 46 6.22 -1.03 6.99
C CYS A 46 6.07 0.49 6.76
N ALA A 47 5.68 1.23 7.79
CA ALA A 47 5.48 2.67 7.71
C ALA A 47 6.69 3.46 7.20
N PRO A 48 7.95 3.16 7.58
CA PRO A 48 9.12 3.84 7.01
C PRO A 48 9.25 3.71 5.48
N ILE A 49 8.85 2.56 4.90
CA ILE A 49 8.87 2.36 3.44
C ILE A 49 7.78 3.22 2.77
N ALA A 50 6.59 3.35 3.39
CA ALA A 50 5.56 4.25 2.87
C ALA A 50 6.01 5.72 2.88
N LEU A 51 6.72 6.15 3.92
CA LEU A 51 7.30 7.49 4.00
C LEU A 51 8.40 7.71 2.95
N GLU A 52 9.28 6.72 2.72
CA GLU A 52 10.31 6.79 1.68
C GLU A 52 9.72 6.93 0.27
N THR A 53 8.57 6.30 0.04
CA THR A 53 7.90 6.33 -1.27
C THR A 53 7.49 7.76 -1.65
N TYR A 54 7.09 8.57 -0.66
CA TYR A 54 6.64 9.96 -0.84
C TYR A 54 7.36 10.91 0.13
N PRO A 55 8.65 11.19 -0.10
CA PRO A 55 9.56 11.77 0.91
C PRO A 55 9.31 13.24 1.22
N THR A 56 8.43 13.93 0.50
CA THR A 56 8.17 15.37 0.71
C THR A 56 6.75 15.68 1.20
N LEU A 57 5.88 14.67 1.33
CA LEU A 57 4.49 14.88 1.77
C LEU A 57 4.39 15.60 3.12
N TYR A 58 5.29 15.32 4.07
CA TYR A 58 5.30 15.97 5.38
C TYR A 58 5.42 17.50 5.34
N LYS A 59 5.89 18.05 4.22
CA LYS A 59 5.99 19.51 4.02
C LYS A 59 4.62 20.16 3.79
N LYS A 60 3.64 19.39 3.30
CA LYS A 60 2.30 19.86 2.93
C LYS A 60 1.18 19.23 3.74
N PHE A 61 1.43 18.06 4.33
CA PHE A 61 0.47 17.30 5.10
C PHE A 61 1.01 16.99 6.50
N GLN A 62 0.09 16.77 7.45
CA GLN A 62 0.37 15.97 8.62
C GLN A 62 0.22 14.51 8.20
N VAL A 63 1.33 13.80 8.10
CA VAL A 63 1.40 12.43 7.57
C VAL A 63 1.24 11.43 8.70
N PHE A 64 0.31 10.49 8.56
CA PHE A 64 0.09 9.34 9.43
C PHE A 64 0.45 8.08 8.66
N ALA A 65 1.69 7.61 8.75
CA ALA A 65 2.12 6.36 8.14
C ALA A 65 1.82 5.20 9.08
N ILE A 66 0.91 4.32 8.64
CA ILE A 66 0.38 3.22 9.47
C ILE A 66 1.20 1.96 9.24
N ASP A 67 1.63 1.32 10.33
CA ASP A 67 2.09 -0.06 10.31
C ASP A 67 0.88 -1.00 10.25
N VAL A 68 0.67 -1.66 9.12
CA VAL A 68 -0.46 -2.57 8.91
C VAL A 68 -0.34 -3.78 9.82
N LEU A 69 -1.45 -4.18 10.46
CA LEU A 69 -1.52 -5.36 11.33
C LEU A 69 -1.01 -6.62 10.61
N ALA A 70 -0.37 -7.51 11.36
CA ALA A 70 0.23 -8.76 10.86
C ALA A 70 1.12 -8.59 9.63
N GLN A 71 1.89 -7.50 9.57
CA GLN A 71 2.97 -7.30 8.62
C GLN A 71 4.31 -7.18 9.39
N PRO A 72 5.47 -7.30 8.73
CA PRO A 72 6.78 -7.28 9.41
C PRO A 72 7.16 -5.86 9.87
N ASN A 73 6.46 -5.38 10.87
CA ASN A 73 6.55 -4.03 11.44
C ASN A 73 6.33 -4.03 12.96
N LYS A 74 5.92 -2.91 13.55
CA LYS A 74 5.78 -2.74 15.01
C LYS A 74 4.33 -2.87 15.51
N SER A 75 3.33 -3.04 14.63
CA SER A 75 1.93 -3.28 15.01
C SER A 75 1.68 -4.72 15.45
N ALA A 76 0.51 -4.99 16.02
CA ALA A 76 0.12 -6.31 16.47
C ALA A 76 0.12 -7.36 15.34
N GLU A 77 0.41 -8.61 15.70
CA GLU A 77 0.46 -9.75 14.78
C GLU A 77 -0.94 -10.29 14.43
N THR A 78 -2.00 -9.58 14.82
CA THR A 78 -3.39 -9.93 14.52
C THR A 78 -3.64 -9.87 13.02
N ARG A 79 -3.85 -11.02 12.40
CA ARG A 79 -4.14 -11.12 10.97
C ARG A 79 -5.63 -10.99 10.71
N LEU A 80 -6.02 -9.93 10.02
CA LEU A 80 -7.40 -9.72 9.58
C LEU A 80 -7.67 -10.47 8.28
N SER A 81 -8.93 -10.78 8.02
CA SER A 81 -9.34 -11.43 6.79
C SER A 81 -9.42 -10.43 5.62
N MET A 82 -8.86 -10.80 4.48
CA MET A 82 -9.08 -10.03 3.24
C MET A 82 -10.45 -10.26 2.62
N LYS A 83 -11.18 -11.30 3.05
CA LYS A 83 -12.47 -11.69 2.46
C LYS A 83 -13.65 -10.96 3.09
N ASP A 84 -13.52 -10.53 4.34
CA ASP A 84 -14.52 -9.74 5.04
C ASP A 84 -14.12 -8.26 5.15
N ASP A 85 -14.82 -7.48 5.94
CA ASP A 85 -14.66 -6.03 6.05
C ASP A 85 -13.78 -5.58 7.23
N SER A 86 -13.09 -6.53 7.89
CA SER A 86 -12.28 -6.27 9.09
C SER A 86 -11.24 -5.17 8.89
N TYR A 87 -10.58 -5.13 7.72
CA TYR A 87 -9.62 -4.06 7.39
C TYR A 87 -10.27 -2.69 7.29
N GLY A 88 -11.48 -2.62 6.75
CA GLY A 88 -12.24 -1.36 6.66
C GLY A 88 -12.65 -0.84 8.03
N PHE A 89 -13.20 -1.72 8.87
CA PHE A 89 -13.54 -1.39 10.26
C PHE A 89 -12.32 -0.96 11.07
N TRP A 90 -11.20 -1.67 10.94
CA TRP A 90 -9.96 -1.35 11.62
C TRP A 90 -9.47 0.08 11.31
N ILE A 91 -9.43 0.48 10.04
CA ILE A 91 -8.97 1.82 9.66
C ILE A 91 -9.98 2.88 10.08
N ASN A 92 -11.30 2.62 9.99
CA ASN A 92 -12.30 3.57 10.46
C ASN A 92 -12.21 3.77 11.99
N ASP A 93 -12.02 2.69 12.80
CA ASP A 93 -11.75 2.80 14.24
C ASP A 93 -10.50 3.65 14.53
N LEU A 94 -9.46 3.49 13.70
CA LEU A 94 -8.24 4.26 13.82
C LEU A 94 -8.44 5.75 13.52
N ILE A 95 -9.17 6.07 12.44
CA ILE A 95 -9.54 7.44 12.06
C ILE A 95 -10.35 8.11 13.17
N ASP A 96 -11.28 7.36 13.79
CA ASP A 96 -12.11 7.83 14.88
C ASP A 96 -11.26 8.14 16.13
N LYS A 97 -10.39 7.22 16.55
CA LYS A 97 -9.51 7.40 17.71
C LYS A 97 -8.43 8.46 17.53
N LEU A 98 -8.09 8.76 16.31
CA LEU A 98 -7.20 9.88 15.96
C LEU A 98 -7.95 11.19 15.79
N GLU A 99 -9.30 11.20 15.87
CA GLU A 99 -10.18 12.35 15.69
C GLU A 99 -9.98 13.06 14.34
N LEU A 100 -9.55 12.30 13.31
CA LEU A 100 -9.27 12.86 12.00
C LEU A 100 -10.56 13.13 11.20
N LYS A 101 -10.52 14.19 10.40
CA LYS A 101 -11.60 14.61 9.49
C LYS A 101 -10.99 15.08 8.17
N ASN A 102 -11.74 14.94 7.07
CA ASN A 102 -11.30 15.35 5.73
C ASN A 102 -9.94 14.72 5.34
N VAL A 103 -9.80 13.42 5.60
CA VAL A 103 -8.54 12.69 5.46
C VAL A 103 -8.27 12.39 3.99
N THR A 104 -7.11 12.78 3.49
CA THR A 104 -6.56 12.21 2.25
C THR A 104 -5.94 10.85 2.57
N MET A 105 -6.13 9.85 1.72
CA MET A 105 -5.46 8.56 1.91
C MET A 105 -4.63 8.19 0.68
N ALA A 106 -3.45 7.65 0.89
CA ALA A 106 -2.63 7.09 -0.18
C ALA A 106 -2.18 5.68 0.17
N GLY A 107 -2.39 4.73 -0.75
CA GLY A 107 -2.09 3.32 -0.53
C GLY A 107 -1.43 2.65 -1.72
N PHE A 108 -0.45 1.80 -1.42
CA PHE A 108 0.24 0.99 -2.40
C PHE A 108 -0.18 -0.48 -2.28
N SER A 109 -0.50 -1.13 -3.41
CA SER A 109 -0.73 -2.58 -3.45
C SER A 109 -1.81 -3.02 -2.45
N PHE A 110 -1.44 -3.79 -1.43
CA PHE A 110 -2.31 -4.21 -0.34
C PHE A 110 -2.92 -3.03 0.43
N GLY A 111 -2.18 -1.91 0.57
CA GLY A 111 -2.71 -0.67 1.12
C GLY A 111 -3.89 -0.14 0.32
N GLY A 112 -3.91 -0.36 -1.00
CA GLY A 112 -5.05 -0.03 -1.85
C GLY A 112 -6.31 -0.87 -1.55
N LEU A 113 -6.15 -2.18 -1.29
CA LEU A 113 -7.24 -3.03 -0.80
C LEU A 113 -7.82 -2.51 0.50
N ILE A 114 -6.93 -2.18 1.47
CA ILE A 114 -7.34 -1.68 2.78
C ILE A 114 -8.15 -0.38 2.63
N ILE A 115 -7.67 0.57 1.83
CA ILE A 115 -8.38 1.83 1.57
C ILE A 115 -9.75 1.57 0.93
N LEU A 116 -9.84 0.74 -0.09
CA LEU A 116 -11.13 0.43 -0.73
C LEU A 116 -12.12 -0.21 0.24
N LYS A 117 -11.67 -1.10 1.13
CA LYS A 117 -12.52 -1.65 2.19
C LYS A 117 -12.92 -0.59 3.22
N THR A 118 -12.06 0.36 3.52
CA THR A 118 -12.39 1.50 4.40
C THR A 118 -13.51 2.33 3.80
N LEU A 119 -13.45 2.66 2.51
CA LEU A 119 -14.49 3.40 1.80
C LEU A 119 -15.83 2.66 1.77
N ILE A 120 -15.81 1.34 1.51
CA ILE A 120 -17.02 0.50 1.51
C ILE A 120 -17.72 0.56 2.87
N GLN A 121 -16.96 0.58 3.97
CA GLN A 121 -17.54 0.60 5.31
C GLN A 121 -18.02 1.98 5.75
N ASN A 122 -17.18 3.00 5.61
CA ASN A 122 -17.55 4.38 5.94
C ASN A 122 -16.58 5.35 5.28
N GLU A 123 -17.05 6.14 4.34
CA GLU A 123 -16.24 7.14 3.63
C GLU A 123 -16.41 8.58 4.13
N ASN A 124 -17.28 8.82 5.12
CA ASN A 124 -17.72 10.18 5.53
C ASN A 124 -16.59 11.11 6.00
N LYS A 125 -15.49 10.54 6.52
CA LYS A 125 -14.33 11.32 7.00
C LYS A 125 -13.21 11.42 5.97
N ILE A 126 -13.39 10.82 4.76
CA ILE A 126 -12.37 10.72 3.74
C ILE A 126 -12.64 11.74 2.63
N LYS A 127 -11.67 12.58 2.36
CA LYS A 127 -11.73 13.63 1.35
C LYS A 127 -11.51 13.09 -0.06
N GLU A 128 -10.43 12.34 -0.24
CA GLU A 128 -10.00 11.77 -1.51
C GLU A 128 -8.97 10.68 -1.29
N VAL A 129 -8.80 9.81 -2.30
CA VAL A 129 -7.83 8.71 -2.22
C VAL A 129 -6.94 8.60 -3.46
N PHE A 130 -5.68 8.20 -3.24
CA PHE A 130 -4.68 7.93 -4.25
C PHE A 130 -4.21 6.47 -4.13
N LEU A 131 -4.48 5.67 -5.16
CA LEU A 131 -4.25 4.23 -5.13
C LEU A 131 -3.17 3.85 -6.14
N SER A 132 -2.01 3.42 -5.68
CA SER A 132 -0.89 3.01 -6.53
C SER A 132 -0.80 1.50 -6.64
N ALA A 133 -0.90 0.98 -7.87
CA ALA A 133 -0.96 -0.45 -8.17
C ALA A 133 -1.86 -1.24 -7.19
N PRO A 134 -3.10 -0.76 -6.90
CA PRO A 134 -3.91 -1.31 -5.83
C PRO A 134 -4.31 -2.77 -6.08
N ALA A 135 -4.21 -3.59 -5.03
CA ALA A 135 -4.91 -4.86 -4.94
C ALA A 135 -6.43 -4.65 -4.89
N PHE A 136 -7.21 -5.72 -5.07
CA PHE A 136 -8.68 -5.71 -4.97
C PHE A 136 -9.45 -5.25 -6.20
N ILE A 137 -8.79 -4.62 -7.20
CA ILE A 137 -9.47 -4.19 -8.45
C ILE A 137 -9.38 -5.28 -9.53
N VAL A 138 -8.19 -5.81 -9.77
CA VAL A 138 -7.94 -6.90 -10.73
C VAL A 138 -6.84 -7.81 -10.19
N ASN A 139 -6.82 -9.04 -10.65
CA ASN A 139 -5.70 -9.95 -10.43
C ASN A 139 -5.01 -10.27 -11.77
N GLY A 140 -3.70 -10.49 -11.72
CA GLY A 140 -2.90 -11.00 -12.82
C GLY A 140 -3.15 -12.47 -13.11
N ASN A 141 -2.38 -13.01 -14.04
CA ASN A 141 -2.48 -14.43 -14.39
C ASN A 141 -1.88 -15.30 -13.26
N PRO A 142 -2.66 -16.20 -12.64
CA PRO A 142 -2.17 -17.03 -11.53
C PRO A 142 -1.05 -17.99 -11.93
N ILE A 143 -1.02 -18.46 -13.17
CA ILE A 143 0.06 -19.33 -13.67
C ILE A 143 1.36 -18.55 -13.76
N VAL A 144 1.31 -17.31 -14.26
CA VAL A 144 2.49 -16.42 -14.32
C VAL A 144 2.99 -16.11 -12.90
N ALA A 145 2.08 -15.82 -11.97
CA ALA A 145 2.43 -15.58 -10.57
C ALA A 145 3.07 -16.83 -9.93
N LEU A 146 2.53 -18.02 -10.18
CA LEU A 146 3.11 -19.28 -9.69
C LEU A 146 4.58 -19.44 -10.10
N PHE A 147 4.88 -19.27 -11.38
CA PHE A 147 6.25 -19.51 -11.89
C PHE A 147 7.21 -18.34 -11.59
N LYS A 148 6.73 -17.11 -11.62
CA LYS A 148 7.60 -15.92 -11.48
C LYS A 148 7.71 -15.39 -10.05
N ILE A 149 6.76 -15.71 -9.17
CA ILE A 149 6.73 -15.24 -7.78
C ILE A 149 6.85 -16.41 -6.80
N PHE A 150 5.88 -17.32 -6.77
CA PHE A 150 5.77 -18.34 -5.73
C PHE A 150 6.90 -19.37 -5.79
N ILE A 151 7.23 -19.91 -6.97
CA ILE A 151 8.32 -20.88 -7.11
C ILE A 151 9.68 -20.28 -6.76
N PRO A 152 10.07 -19.08 -7.22
CA PRO A 152 11.30 -18.44 -6.77
C PRO A 152 11.36 -18.25 -5.26
N ILE A 153 10.30 -17.73 -4.63
CA ILE A 153 10.27 -17.57 -3.16
C ILE A 153 10.44 -18.91 -2.47
N LYS A 154 9.68 -19.95 -2.87
CA LYS A 154 9.77 -21.29 -2.27
C LYS A 154 11.16 -21.91 -2.43
N ARG A 155 11.80 -21.73 -3.58
CA ARG A 155 13.17 -22.18 -3.80
C ARG A 155 14.17 -21.39 -2.96
N TYR A 156 13.99 -20.07 -2.82
CA TYR A 156 14.82 -19.25 -1.96
C TYR A 156 14.73 -19.71 -0.50
N LEU A 157 13.54 -19.92 0.03
CA LEU A 157 13.31 -20.41 1.40
C LEU A 157 13.96 -21.79 1.63
N LYS A 158 13.94 -22.68 0.62
CA LYS A 158 14.53 -24.04 0.74
C LYS A 158 16.06 -24.02 0.61
N THR A 159 16.63 -23.20 -0.26
CA THR A 159 18.04 -23.29 -0.65
C THR A 159 18.90 -22.15 -0.14
N GLN A 160 18.30 -21.06 0.33
CA GLN A 160 18.94 -19.78 0.70
C GLN A 160 19.78 -19.17 -0.44
N ASN A 161 19.63 -19.66 -1.67
CA ASN A 161 20.38 -19.16 -2.81
C ASN A 161 19.80 -17.83 -3.29
N LYS A 162 20.58 -16.77 -3.13
CA LYS A 162 20.22 -15.37 -3.46
C LYS A 162 19.70 -15.18 -4.88
N LYS A 163 20.13 -16.02 -5.84
CA LYS A 163 19.65 -16.00 -7.23
C LYS A 163 18.12 -16.12 -7.33
N TYR A 164 17.47 -16.84 -6.43
CA TYR A 164 16.02 -16.96 -6.43
C TYR A 164 15.32 -15.73 -5.86
N LEU A 165 15.92 -15.08 -4.86
CA LEU A 165 15.45 -13.79 -4.36
C LEU A 165 15.58 -12.71 -5.44
N GLU A 166 16.71 -12.64 -6.12
CA GLU A 166 16.93 -11.72 -7.25
C GLU A 166 15.92 -11.93 -8.38
N LYS A 167 15.62 -13.18 -8.73
CA LYS A 167 14.56 -13.48 -9.72
C LYS A 167 13.20 -12.90 -9.30
N PHE A 168 12.82 -13.06 -8.04
CA PHE A 168 11.60 -12.51 -7.50
C PHE A 168 11.61 -10.97 -7.54
N LEU A 169 12.67 -10.34 -7.04
CA LEU A 169 12.80 -8.88 -7.03
C LEU A 169 12.77 -8.30 -8.44
N ASN A 170 13.52 -8.88 -9.38
CA ASN A 170 13.56 -8.43 -10.77
C ASN A 170 12.21 -8.50 -11.49
N VAL A 171 11.28 -9.32 -11.03
CA VAL A 171 9.93 -9.41 -11.58
C VAL A 171 9.01 -8.31 -11.05
N LEU A 172 9.17 -7.95 -9.78
CA LEU A 172 8.27 -7.00 -9.11
C LEU A 172 8.80 -5.58 -9.09
N PHE A 173 10.10 -5.39 -8.96
CA PHE A 173 10.72 -4.07 -8.82
C PHE A 173 11.12 -3.49 -10.17
N THR A 174 10.81 -2.23 -10.40
CA THR A 174 11.22 -1.51 -11.61
C THR A 174 12.71 -1.22 -11.59
N GLU A 175 13.24 -0.85 -10.44
CA GLU A 175 14.64 -0.52 -10.20
C GLU A 175 15.26 -1.49 -9.20
N LYS A 176 16.59 -1.64 -9.25
CA LYS A 176 17.30 -2.39 -8.20
C LYS A 176 17.24 -1.60 -6.89
N ASP A 177 16.96 -2.31 -5.82
CA ASP A 177 16.86 -1.76 -4.47
C ASP A 177 17.59 -2.67 -3.48
N GLU A 178 18.75 -2.22 -3.02
CA GLU A 178 19.60 -2.98 -2.09
C GLU A 178 18.95 -3.10 -0.70
N PHE A 179 18.22 -2.05 -0.27
CA PHE A 179 17.47 -2.12 0.97
C PHE A 179 16.37 -3.17 0.89
N ALA A 180 15.59 -3.18 -0.19
CA ALA A 180 14.55 -4.18 -0.42
C ALA A 180 15.14 -5.59 -0.43
N HIS A 181 16.32 -5.80 -1.05
CA HIS A 181 17.00 -7.09 -1.05
C HIS A 181 17.37 -7.53 0.38
N LYS A 182 18.00 -6.66 1.18
CA LYS A 182 18.39 -6.91 2.57
C LYS A 182 17.16 -7.14 3.45
N TYR A 183 16.14 -6.31 3.30
CA TYR A 183 14.91 -6.34 4.10
C TYR A 183 14.09 -7.59 3.81
N LEU A 184 13.74 -7.86 2.56
CA LEU A 184 12.92 -9.00 2.18
C LEU A 184 13.62 -10.34 2.41
N SER A 185 14.96 -10.39 2.32
CA SER A 185 15.70 -11.59 2.70
C SER A 185 15.44 -11.99 4.16
N LYS A 186 15.39 -11.02 5.07
CA LYS A 186 15.07 -11.26 6.48
C LYS A 186 13.59 -11.56 6.70
N VAL A 187 12.71 -10.82 6.03
CA VAL A 187 11.25 -11.00 6.14
C VAL A 187 10.85 -12.42 5.75
N PHE A 188 11.35 -12.94 4.65
CA PHE A 188 10.99 -14.27 4.17
C PHE A 188 11.35 -15.42 5.13
N PHE A 189 12.38 -15.26 5.95
CA PHE A 189 12.75 -16.29 6.94
C PHE A 189 12.09 -16.10 8.31
N ASN A 190 11.75 -14.88 8.67
CA ASN A 190 11.32 -14.56 10.05
C ASN A 190 9.85 -14.17 10.15
N PHE A 191 9.14 -14.08 9.01
CA PHE A 191 7.74 -13.65 8.98
C PHE A 191 6.88 -14.65 8.22
N LYS A 192 5.73 -15.01 8.81
CA LYS A 192 4.75 -15.90 8.17
C LYS A 192 3.94 -15.12 7.15
N MET A 193 4.35 -15.19 5.88
CA MET A 193 3.64 -14.53 4.79
C MET A 193 2.22 -15.08 4.62
N ASP A 194 1.31 -14.22 4.16
CA ASP A 194 -0.03 -14.60 3.77
C ASP A 194 -0.09 -14.87 2.26
N PHE A 195 -0.46 -16.09 1.90
CA PHE A 195 -0.66 -16.51 0.52
C PHE A 195 -2.14 -16.68 0.16
N THR A 196 -3.04 -16.17 1.02
CA THR A 196 -4.47 -16.16 0.71
C THR A 196 -4.72 -15.43 -0.61
N PRO A 197 -5.48 -16.01 -1.55
CA PRO A 197 -5.83 -15.35 -2.79
C PRO A 197 -6.51 -14.00 -2.52
N ILE A 198 -6.00 -12.96 -3.16
CA ILE A 198 -6.55 -11.61 -3.01
C ILE A 198 -7.91 -11.56 -3.68
N PRO A 199 -8.98 -11.16 -2.96
CA PRO A 199 -10.30 -11.00 -3.55
C PRO A 199 -10.32 -9.85 -4.56
N VAL A 200 -11.38 -9.79 -5.36
CA VAL A 200 -11.64 -8.69 -6.30
C VAL A 200 -12.95 -8.03 -5.89
N ILE A 201 -12.95 -6.71 -5.79
CA ILE A 201 -14.14 -5.91 -5.43
C ILE A 201 -15.30 -6.21 -6.38
N LYS A 202 -16.51 -6.38 -5.85
CA LYS A 202 -17.71 -6.53 -6.66
C LYS A 202 -18.10 -5.18 -7.28
N SER A 203 -18.67 -5.21 -8.49
CA SER A 203 -19.08 -3.99 -9.16
C SER A 203 -20.15 -3.21 -8.40
N GLU A 204 -21.01 -3.91 -7.69
CA GLU A 204 -22.08 -3.35 -6.87
C GLU A 204 -21.49 -2.56 -5.68
N GLU A 205 -20.48 -3.12 -5.01
CA GLU A 205 -19.77 -2.45 -3.89
C GLU A 205 -19.00 -1.22 -4.39
N ALA A 206 -18.30 -1.37 -5.53
CA ALA A 206 -17.52 -0.29 -6.14
C ALA A 206 -18.38 0.92 -6.54
N LYS A 207 -19.62 0.68 -7.01
CA LYS A 207 -20.56 1.74 -7.41
C LYS A 207 -21.08 2.58 -6.25
N LEU A 208 -21.00 2.08 -5.03
CA LEU A 208 -21.44 2.80 -3.84
C LEU A 208 -20.38 3.79 -3.30
N ILE A 209 -19.14 3.70 -3.78
CA ILE A 209 -18.07 4.58 -3.37
C ILE A 209 -18.19 5.94 -4.06
N ASN A 210 -18.36 7.01 -3.29
CA ASN A 210 -18.51 8.39 -3.77
C ASN A 210 -17.23 9.21 -3.58
N THR A 211 -16.32 8.76 -2.72
CA THR A 211 -15.04 9.45 -2.48
C THR A 211 -14.23 9.57 -3.75
N PRO A 212 -13.81 10.79 -4.15
CA PRO A 212 -12.95 11.00 -5.32
C PRO A 212 -11.67 10.18 -5.23
N MET A 213 -11.34 9.47 -6.32
CA MET A 213 -10.15 8.62 -6.35
C MET A 213 -9.31 8.84 -7.61
N THR A 214 -7.99 8.74 -7.41
CA THR A 214 -7.01 8.65 -8.49
C THR A 214 -6.30 7.31 -8.43
N ILE A 215 -6.23 6.60 -9.55
CA ILE A 215 -5.61 5.26 -9.64
C ILE A 215 -4.40 5.30 -10.57
N PHE A 216 -3.27 4.82 -10.07
CA PHE A 216 -2.03 4.64 -10.82
C PHE A 216 -1.82 3.16 -11.13
N GLY A 217 -1.91 2.79 -12.40
CA GLY A 217 -1.69 1.43 -12.88
C GLY A 217 -0.31 1.28 -13.50
N ALA A 218 0.49 0.32 -13.06
CA ALA A 218 1.79 0.03 -13.66
C ALA A 218 1.62 -0.93 -14.85
N LYS A 219 2.13 -0.56 -16.02
CA LYS A 219 1.92 -1.32 -17.27
C LYS A 219 2.51 -2.72 -17.21
N ASN A 220 3.70 -2.84 -16.61
CA ASN A 220 4.45 -4.09 -16.54
C ASN A 220 4.21 -4.86 -15.23
N ASP A 221 3.17 -4.53 -14.47
CA ASP A 221 2.76 -5.23 -13.27
C ASP A 221 2.13 -6.59 -13.61
N ILE A 222 2.73 -7.68 -13.14
CA ILE A 222 2.20 -9.03 -13.35
C ILE A 222 1.19 -9.44 -12.26
N MET A 223 1.18 -8.74 -11.10
CA MET A 223 0.24 -9.00 -10.01
C MET A 223 -1.10 -8.33 -10.26
N PHE A 224 -1.09 -7.06 -10.60
CA PHE A 224 -2.28 -6.22 -10.83
C PHE A 224 -2.11 -5.42 -12.14
N PRO A 225 -2.28 -6.05 -13.31
CA PRO A 225 -1.94 -5.45 -14.61
C PRO A 225 -2.61 -4.10 -14.85
N GLY A 226 -1.80 -3.02 -14.94
CA GLY A 226 -2.26 -1.64 -14.93
C GLY A 226 -3.28 -1.32 -16.03
N VAL A 227 -3.09 -1.82 -17.25
CA VAL A 227 -4.04 -1.62 -18.34
C VAL A 227 -5.41 -2.22 -18.04
N LYS A 228 -5.43 -3.47 -17.52
CA LYS A 228 -6.68 -4.14 -17.11
C LYS A 228 -7.33 -3.41 -15.93
N MET A 229 -6.51 -2.98 -14.97
CA MET A 229 -6.93 -2.25 -13.79
C MET A 229 -7.64 -0.95 -14.16
N ILE A 230 -7.01 -0.10 -14.97
CA ILE A 230 -7.59 1.17 -15.44
C ILE A 230 -8.88 0.93 -16.20
N LYS A 231 -8.89 -0.04 -17.14
CA LYS A 231 -10.11 -0.38 -17.90
C LYS A 231 -11.26 -0.79 -16.97
N ARG A 232 -10.98 -1.62 -15.94
CA ARG A 232 -12.01 -2.02 -14.99
C ARG A 232 -12.43 -0.88 -14.08
N ALA A 233 -11.48 -0.11 -13.53
CA ALA A 233 -11.76 1.01 -12.66
C ALA A 233 -12.70 2.03 -13.31
N ASN A 234 -12.43 2.41 -14.55
CA ASN A 234 -13.32 3.30 -15.32
C ASN A 234 -14.75 2.76 -15.50
N LYS A 235 -14.92 1.44 -15.44
CA LYS A 235 -16.25 0.81 -15.56
C LYS A 235 -17.03 0.75 -14.25
N ILE A 236 -16.32 0.58 -13.10
CA ILE A 236 -16.98 0.21 -11.84
C ILE A 236 -17.03 1.34 -10.81
N PHE A 237 -16.15 2.35 -10.88
CA PHE A 237 -16.10 3.47 -9.92
C PHE A 237 -16.67 4.75 -10.52
N PRO A 238 -17.89 5.17 -10.15
CA PRO A 238 -18.44 6.47 -10.60
C PRO A 238 -17.63 7.67 -10.09
N SER A 239 -17.00 7.52 -8.91
CA SER A 239 -16.18 8.55 -8.26
C SER A 239 -14.74 8.63 -8.77
N LEU A 240 -14.38 7.85 -9.81
CA LEU A 240 -13.04 7.85 -10.38
C LEU A 240 -12.74 9.20 -11.06
N LYS A 241 -11.85 9.99 -10.45
CA LYS A 241 -11.48 11.32 -10.92
C LYS A 241 -10.38 11.28 -11.98
N ASN A 242 -9.40 10.38 -11.79
CA ASN A 242 -8.26 10.29 -12.69
C ASN A 242 -7.66 8.89 -12.73
N THR A 243 -7.06 8.53 -13.85
CA THR A 243 -6.23 7.33 -13.99
C THR A 243 -4.93 7.66 -14.69
N VAL A 244 -3.84 7.11 -14.20
CA VAL A 244 -2.50 7.31 -14.76
C VAL A 244 -1.87 5.94 -15.05
N LEU A 245 -1.52 5.70 -16.31
CA LEU A 245 -0.73 4.53 -16.68
C LEU A 245 0.76 4.88 -16.55
N LEU A 246 1.47 4.10 -15.72
CA LEU A 246 2.91 4.20 -15.54
C LEU A 246 3.57 3.25 -16.54
N GLU A 247 4.03 3.78 -17.67
CA GLU A 247 4.40 3.03 -18.88
C GLU A 247 5.56 2.05 -18.66
N SER A 248 6.57 2.44 -17.87
CA SER A 248 7.77 1.63 -17.64
C SER A 248 7.77 0.88 -16.31
N SER A 249 6.87 1.21 -15.40
CA SER A 249 6.85 0.62 -14.08
C SER A 249 6.29 -0.81 -14.04
N LYS A 250 6.90 -1.61 -13.17
CA LYS A 250 6.41 -2.88 -12.66
C LYS A 250 5.59 -2.65 -11.39
N HIS A 251 5.30 -3.72 -10.63
CA HIS A 251 4.50 -3.64 -9.40
C HIS A 251 5.03 -2.58 -8.43
N VAL A 252 6.30 -2.66 -8.05
CA VAL A 252 6.98 -1.60 -7.29
C VAL A 252 7.52 -0.58 -8.29
N GLN A 253 6.95 0.63 -8.24
CA GLN A 253 7.22 1.70 -9.19
C GLN A 253 8.67 2.23 -9.08
N SER A 254 9.11 2.91 -10.13
CA SER A 254 10.36 3.65 -10.12
C SER A 254 10.28 4.85 -9.18
N ARG A 255 11.46 5.33 -8.72
CA ARG A 255 11.52 6.56 -7.92
C ARG A 255 10.97 7.77 -8.66
N SER A 256 11.17 7.83 -9.98
CA SER A 256 10.62 8.90 -10.82
C SER A 256 9.10 8.88 -10.88
N ASP A 257 8.48 7.68 -11.01
CA ASP A 257 7.04 7.54 -10.99
C ASP A 257 6.45 7.83 -9.60
N ASN A 258 7.13 7.41 -8.51
CA ASN A 258 6.72 7.75 -7.15
C ASN A 258 6.72 9.27 -6.92
N ARG A 259 7.73 10.00 -7.41
CA ARG A 259 7.75 11.46 -7.36
C ARG A 259 6.63 12.11 -8.18
N ARG A 260 6.28 11.53 -9.33
CA ARG A 260 5.13 11.99 -10.14
C ARG A 260 3.82 11.78 -9.38
N ILE A 261 3.65 10.63 -8.74
CA ILE A 261 2.49 10.34 -7.87
C ILE A 261 2.42 11.33 -6.72
N GLU A 262 3.54 11.56 -6.04
CA GLU A 262 3.63 12.51 -4.93
C GLU A 262 3.22 13.93 -5.34
N LYS A 263 3.68 14.42 -6.49
CA LYS A 263 3.26 15.73 -7.02
C LYS A 263 1.75 15.82 -7.22
N LEU A 264 1.14 14.77 -7.77
CA LEU A 264 -0.32 14.73 -7.95
C LEU A 264 -1.09 14.71 -6.61
N ILE A 265 -0.55 14.02 -5.58
CA ILE A 265 -1.11 14.05 -4.22
C ILE A 265 -1.03 15.47 -3.64
N ILE A 266 0.06 16.19 -3.88
CA ILE A 266 0.26 17.57 -3.39
C ILE A 266 -0.59 18.58 -4.19
N GLY A 267 -1.18 18.19 -5.31
CA GLY A 267 -1.91 19.09 -6.21
C GLY A 267 -1.01 19.94 -7.12
N GLN A 268 0.19 19.47 -7.41
CA GLN A 268 1.13 20.06 -8.37
C GLN A 268 1.08 19.28 -9.68
N ASN A 269 0.56 19.89 -10.72
CA ASN A 269 0.54 19.33 -12.08
C ASN A 269 1.89 19.47 -12.78
#